data_5626acbabc8ba7a99c3bbcd307b628cb
#
_entry.id   5626acbabc8ba7a99c3bbcd307b628cb
#
_cell.length_a   1.000
_cell.length_b   1.000
_cell.length_c   1.000
_cell.angle_alpha   90.00
_cell.angle_beta   90.00
_cell.angle_gamma   90.00
#
_symmetry.space_group_name_H-M   'P 1'
#
loop_
_entity.id
_entity.type
_entity.pdbx_description
1 polymer ?
#
loop_
_entity_poly.entity_id
_entity_poly.type
_entity_poly.pdbx_seq_one_letter_code
_entity_poly.pdbx_strand_id
1 'polypeptide(L)'
;MCGIVGYIGQQDCKEILLRGLEKLEYRGYDSAGIAVLNGEGTYVFKEKGRIAELREGVDASVSASIGIGHTRWATHGAPSKENAHPHQSASKRFTLVHNGVIENYLQVKREYLQNVELKSETDTEVIVQTIEQFVNKGLSVEEAFRQTLSLLKGSYAIALLDENDRDVIYVAKNKSPLLVGLGGDFNVVASDAMAMLQVTNQFVELMDKEIVIVTRDQVTIKNLNGDVIERAPYTAELDASDIEKGTYPHYMLKEIDEQPLVIRKIIQKYQDEHDQLKIDQEIVQAVHEADRIYIIACGTSYHAGLVGKQLIEKWAKVPTEVHVASEFSYNMPLLSNNPLFIFISQSGETADSRAVLVQVKELGHKALTITNVPGSTLSREADYTLLLHAGPEIAVASTKAYTAQIAVLAILAAVAAETKGIKLEFNLLQELAIISNAMETLCGQKDEMEQIARDYLLTARNCFFIGRAVDYYVCLEGALKLKEISYIQAEGFAGGELKHGTIALIENGTPVIALSTQEHVNLSIRGNVKEVVARGAYPCVISMKGLEEDDDRFILPKVHEDLTPLVAVIPMQLIAYYAALHRGCDVDKPRNLAKSVTVE
;
A
#
# COMPACT_ATOMS: atom_id res chain seq x y z
N MET A 1 6.21 2.66 7.02
CA MET A 1 5.05 3.37 7.64
C MET A 1 4.82 2.86 9.04
N CYS A 2 4.27 3.68 9.93
CA CYS A 2 4.00 3.31 11.32
C CYS A 2 2.55 2.85 11.52
N GLY A 3 2.28 2.11 12.62
CA GLY A 3 0.94 1.72 13.02
C GLY A 3 0.64 2.19 14.44
N ILE A 4 -0.55 2.76 14.65
CA ILE A 4 -1.07 3.15 15.97
C ILE A 4 -2.23 2.26 16.35
N VAL A 5 -2.28 1.87 17.60
CA VAL A 5 -3.42 1.26 18.27
C VAL A 5 -3.66 1.96 19.61
N GLY A 6 -4.91 2.04 20.03
CA GLY A 6 -5.32 2.54 21.34
C GLY A 6 -6.55 1.78 21.82
N TYR A 7 -6.69 1.64 23.12
CA TYR A 7 -7.85 1.01 23.75
C TYR A 7 -8.18 1.73 25.06
N ILE A 8 -9.45 1.95 25.27
CA ILE A 8 -10.01 2.39 26.56
C ILE A 8 -11.30 1.62 26.82
N GLY A 9 -11.39 0.91 27.95
CA GLY A 9 -12.54 0.06 28.26
C GLY A 9 -12.47 -0.57 29.63
N GLN A 10 -13.01 -1.79 29.77
CA GLN A 10 -13.02 -2.54 31.03
C GLN A 10 -12.03 -3.70 31.05
N GLN A 11 -11.58 -4.18 29.90
CA GLN A 11 -10.67 -5.32 29.83
C GLN A 11 -9.21 -4.89 29.98
N ASP A 12 -8.32 -5.83 30.28
CA ASP A 12 -6.88 -5.59 30.22
C ASP A 12 -6.48 -5.27 28.77
N CYS A 13 -5.99 -4.05 28.56
CA CYS A 13 -5.69 -3.54 27.23
C CYS A 13 -4.43 -4.15 26.58
N LYS A 14 -3.51 -4.72 27.35
CA LYS A 14 -2.20 -5.17 26.84
C LYS A 14 -2.32 -6.14 25.66
N GLU A 15 -3.12 -7.19 25.84
CA GLU A 15 -3.27 -8.21 24.79
C GLU A 15 -4.00 -7.65 23.54
N ILE A 16 -4.98 -6.75 23.76
CA ILE A 16 -5.69 -6.07 22.67
C ILE A 16 -4.72 -5.20 21.86
N LEU A 17 -3.86 -4.43 22.54
CA LEU A 17 -2.85 -3.58 21.90
C LEU A 17 -1.82 -4.42 21.14
N LEU A 18 -1.27 -5.47 21.74
CA LEU A 18 -0.26 -6.32 21.12
C LEU A 18 -0.82 -7.02 19.88
N ARG A 19 -2.02 -7.61 19.93
CA ARG A 19 -2.68 -8.22 18.77
C ARG A 19 -2.99 -7.21 17.68
N GLY A 20 -3.44 -6.00 18.05
CA GLY A 20 -3.66 -4.93 17.10
C GLY A 20 -2.37 -4.51 16.39
N LEU A 21 -1.26 -4.39 17.14
CA LEU A 21 0.04 -4.08 16.57
C LEU A 21 0.59 -5.19 15.66
N GLU A 22 0.38 -6.47 16.02
CA GLU A 22 0.74 -7.62 15.17
C GLU A 22 0.06 -7.53 13.78
N LYS A 23 -1.22 -7.08 13.74
CA LYS A 23 -1.96 -6.86 12.49
C LYS A 23 -1.46 -5.65 11.71
N LEU A 24 -0.78 -4.70 12.35
CA LEU A 24 -0.18 -3.51 11.72
C LEU A 24 1.32 -3.67 11.43
N GLU A 25 1.94 -4.79 11.77
CA GLU A 25 3.38 -4.98 11.62
C GLU A 25 3.85 -4.86 10.17
N TYR A 26 2.97 -5.15 9.18
CA TYR A 26 3.25 -4.92 7.76
C TYR A 26 3.49 -3.43 7.42
N ARG A 27 3.05 -2.50 8.30
CA ARG A 27 3.28 -1.06 8.14
C ARG A 27 4.66 -0.62 8.65
N GLY A 28 5.23 -1.30 9.65
CA GLY A 28 6.53 -0.96 10.22
C GLY A 28 6.95 -2.00 11.27
N TYR A 29 8.23 -2.35 11.27
CA TYR A 29 8.78 -3.41 12.10
C TYR A 29 10.21 -3.12 12.58
N ASP A 30 10.63 -1.84 12.55
CA ASP A 30 11.97 -1.42 12.99
C ASP A 30 12.07 -1.36 14.52
N SER A 31 10.99 -0.96 15.16
CA SER A 31 10.82 -0.97 16.61
C SER A 31 9.33 -0.89 16.97
N ALA A 32 9.00 -1.28 18.20
CA ALA A 32 7.64 -1.25 18.68
C ALA A 32 7.58 -0.88 20.17
N GLY A 33 6.39 -0.45 20.62
CA GLY A 33 6.16 -0.23 22.03
C GLY A 33 4.69 0.02 22.36
N ILE A 34 4.37 -0.20 23.63
CA ILE A 34 3.08 0.11 24.23
C ILE A 34 3.26 0.95 25.49
N ALA A 35 2.28 1.77 25.79
CA ALA A 35 2.11 2.40 27.08
C ALA A 35 0.73 2.04 27.62
N VAL A 36 0.67 1.61 28.87
CA VAL A 36 -0.56 1.29 29.57
C VAL A 36 -0.63 2.06 30.89
N LEU A 37 -1.81 2.53 31.22
CA LEU A 37 -2.03 3.41 32.37
C LEU A 37 -3.02 2.76 33.34
N ASN A 38 -2.62 2.68 34.62
CA ASN A 38 -3.45 2.14 35.72
C ASN A 38 -3.42 3.04 36.96
N GLY A 39 -3.91 2.50 38.10
CA GLY A 39 -3.95 3.20 39.38
C GLY A 39 -2.59 3.62 39.95
N GLU A 40 -1.51 3.00 39.53
CA GLU A 40 -0.14 3.21 40.00
C GLU A 40 0.69 4.12 39.13
N GLY A 41 0.26 4.37 37.85
CA GLY A 41 0.93 5.23 36.92
C GLY A 41 0.99 4.68 35.48
N THR A 42 1.86 5.26 34.68
CA THR A 42 2.06 4.87 33.28
C THR A 42 3.26 3.93 33.13
N TYR A 43 3.01 2.74 32.59
CA TYR A 43 4.03 1.74 32.26
C TYR A 43 4.32 1.75 30.77
N VAL A 44 5.58 1.90 30.40
CA VAL A 44 6.01 1.97 29.00
C VAL A 44 6.95 0.81 28.70
N PHE A 45 6.58 0.01 27.70
CA PHE A 45 7.37 -1.11 27.18
C PHE A 45 7.77 -0.82 25.75
N LYS A 46 9.06 -0.89 25.45
CA LYS A 46 9.61 -0.55 24.12
C LYS A 46 10.70 -1.54 23.77
N GLU A 47 10.72 -1.99 22.52
CA GLU A 47 11.80 -2.83 22.00
C GLU A 47 12.15 -2.45 20.56
N LYS A 48 13.42 -2.71 20.18
CA LYS A 48 13.87 -2.69 18.81
C LYS A 48 13.48 -4.01 18.16
N GLY A 49 12.95 -3.96 16.95
CA GLY A 49 12.52 -5.15 16.21
C GLY A 49 11.00 -5.30 16.17
N ARG A 50 10.55 -6.53 16.04
CA ARG A 50 9.15 -6.90 15.79
C ARG A 50 8.32 -6.94 17.06
N ILE A 51 7.00 -7.12 16.91
CA ILE A 51 6.08 -7.23 18.08
C ILE A 51 6.37 -8.46 18.92
N ALA A 52 6.94 -9.52 18.35
CA ALA A 52 7.33 -10.70 19.11
C ALA A 52 8.36 -10.35 20.20
N GLU A 53 9.38 -9.55 19.88
CA GLU A 53 10.40 -9.09 20.85
C GLU A 53 9.78 -8.18 21.90
N LEU A 54 8.86 -7.29 21.51
CA LEU A 54 8.12 -6.46 22.46
C LEU A 54 7.30 -7.31 23.44
N ARG A 55 6.59 -8.32 22.93
CA ARG A 55 5.74 -9.23 23.71
C ARG A 55 6.52 -9.93 24.83
N GLU A 56 7.75 -10.36 24.55
CA GLU A 56 8.64 -10.97 25.55
C GLU A 56 9.05 -9.98 26.65
N GLY A 57 9.14 -8.69 26.33
CA GLY A 57 9.53 -7.62 27.27
C GLY A 57 8.38 -7.03 28.08
N VAL A 58 7.12 -7.38 27.81
CA VAL A 58 5.96 -6.84 28.53
C VAL A 58 5.74 -7.58 29.85
N ASP A 59 5.72 -6.83 30.95
CA ASP A 59 5.46 -7.39 32.29
C ASP A 59 4.01 -7.88 32.38
N ALA A 60 3.86 -9.19 32.62
CA ALA A 60 2.57 -9.85 32.78
C ALA A 60 1.79 -9.42 34.03
N SER A 61 2.49 -8.95 35.07
CA SER A 61 1.88 -8.54 36.32
C SER A 61 1.15 -7.19 36.27
N VAL A 62 1.50 -6.34 35.29
CA VAL A 62 0.85 -5.05 35.08
C VAL A 62 -0.49 -5.26 34.38
N SER A 63 -1.60 -4.81 34.96
CA SER A 63 -2.93 -4.79 34.34
C SER A 63 -3.42 -3.35 34.21
N ALA A 64 -4.01 -3.01 33.07
CA ALA A 64 -4.52 -1.68 32.79
C ALA A 64 -5.69 -1.74 31.81
N SER A 65 -6.63 -0.81 31.92
CA SER A 65 -7.83 -0.73 31.07
C SER A 65 -7.75 0.35 30.01
N ILE A 66 -6.66 1.12 29.98
CA ILE A 66 -6.38 2.14 28.97
C ILE A 66 -4.92 2.04 28.53
N GLY A 67 -4.68 2.20 27.24
CA GLY A 67 -3.32 2.21 26.70
C GLY A 67 -3.27 2.58 25.23
N ILE A 68 -2.05 2.87 24.78
CA ILE A 68 -1.70 3.16 23.38
C ILE A 68 -0.48 2.34 22.96
N GLY A 69 -0.39 2.04 21.68
CA GLY A 69 0.71 1.26 21.14
C GLY A 69 1.11 1.70 19.74
N HIS A 70 2.32 1.33 19.35
CA HIS A 70 2.92 1.78 18.10
C HIS A 70 3.87 0.75 17.50
N THR A 71 3.82 0.58 16.18
CA THR A 71 4.88 -0.03 15.36
C THR A 71 5.55 1.04 14.54
N ARG A 72 6.88 1.07 14.54
CA ARG A 72 7.66 2.14 13.93
C ARG A 72 8.31 1.69 12.62
N TRP A 73 8.18 2.55 11.62
CA TRP A 73 9.05 2.64 10.47
C TRP A 73 9.90 3.91 10.66
N ALA A 74 11.23 3.75 10.76
CA ALA A 74 12.12 4.85 11.13
C ALA A 74 12.23 5.88 10.00
N THR A 75 11.87 7.14 10.33
CA THR A 75 12.08 8.33 9.48
C THR A 75 13.13 9.25 10.09
N HIS A 76 13.00 9.60 11.38
CA HIS A 76 13.93 10.42 12.15
C HIS A 76 14.54 9.61 13.29
N GLY A 77 15.85 9.52 13.36
CA GLY A 77 16.59 8.71 14.33
C GLY A 77 16.64 7.22 13.98
N ALA A 78 17.78 6.59 14.22
CA ALA A 78 18.00 5.17 13.93
C ALA A 78 17.03 4.25 14.69
N PRO A 79 16.74 3.02 14.20
CA PRO A 79 15.98 2.02 14.96
C PRO A 79 16.70 1.67 16.27
N SER A 80 16.15 2.13 17.38
CA SER A 80 16.65 1.85 18.73
C SER A 80 15.48 1.85 19.74
N LYS A 81 15.72 1.39 20.96
CA LYS A 81 14.74 1.41 22.04
C LYS A 81 14.40 2.85 22.45
N GLU A 82 15.37 3.75 22.44
CA GLU A 82 15.20 5.17 22.79
C GLU A 82 14.29 5.87 21.78
N ASN A 83 14.51 5.60 20.48
CA ASN A 83 13.76 6.21 19.39
C ASN A 83 12.42 5.49 19.10
N ALA A 84 12.15 4.34 19.73
CA ALA A 84 10.85 3.67 19.64
C ALA A 84 9.77 4.48 20.38
N HIS A 85 8.54 4.47 19.85
CA HIS A 85 7.36 5.02 20.53
C HIS A 85 6.80 4.00 21.56
N PRO A 86 6.08 4.46 22.56
CA PRO A 86 5.68 5.84 22.92
C PRO A 86 6.82 6.71 23.48
N HIS A 87 6.70 8.04 23.30
CA HIS A 87 7.54 9.04 23.95
C HIS A 87 6.83 9.67 25.15
N GLN A 88 7.59 9.95 26.21
CA GLN A 88 7.09 10.60 27.41
C GLN A 88 7.59 12.03 27.53
N SER A 89 6.78 12.91 28.13
CA SER A 89 7.21 14.24 28.51
C SER A 89 8.26 14.20 29.65
N ALA A 90 8.91 15.33 29.92
CA ALA A 90 9.98 15.42 30.93
C ALA A 90 9.53 14.98 32.32
N SER A 91 8.32 15.34 32.75
CA SER A 91 7.71 14.89 34.02
C SER A 91 7.17 13.47 33.96
N LYS A 92 7.08 12.84 32.79
CA LYS A 92 6.42 11.57 32.47
C LYS A 92 4.89 11.61 32.53
N ARG A 93 4.27 12.74 32.81
CA ARG A 93 2.83 12.90 32.86
C ARG A 93 2.16 12.56 31.54
N PHE A 94 2.74 13.03 30.43
CA PHE A 94 2.18 12.80 29.09
C PHE A 94 2.94 11.70 28.36
N THR A 95 2.20 10.81 27.73
CA THR A 95 2.76 9.71 26.90
C THR A 95 2.08 9.71 25.55
N LEU A 96 2.88 9.71 24.45
CA LEU A 96 2.39 9.97 23.10
C LEU A 96 2.97 8.99 22.09
N VAL A 97 2.12 8.57 21.13
CA VAL A 97 2.52 7.89 19.89
C VAL A 97 2.15 8.75 18.68
N HIS A 98 2.95 8.67 17.63
CA HIS A 98 2.80 9.49 16.42
C HIS A 98 3.16 8.73 15.16
N ASN A 99 2.31 8.80 14.16
CA ASN A 99 2.61 8.45 12.76
C ASN A 99 2.70 9.73 11.94
N GLY A 100 3.74 9.90 11.18
CA GLY A 100 3.91 11.06 10.32
C GLY A 100 5.31 11.66 10.40
N VAL A 101 5.45 12.87 9.86
CA VAL A 101 6.68 13.67 9.90
C VAL A 101 6.33 15.11 10.23
N ILE A 102 6.96 15.67 11.26
CA ILE A 102 6.84 17.08 11.62
C ILE A 102 7.97 17.87 10.99
N GLU A 103 7.70 18.48 9.84
CA GLU A 103 8.70 19.18 9.03
C GLU A 103 9.37 20.33 9.76
N ASN A 104 8.64 21.03 10.62
CA ASN A 104 9.15 22.20 11.35
C ASN A 104 9.56 21.88 12.81
N TYR A 105 9.83 20.63 13.16
CA TYR A 105 10.16 20.24 14.55
C TYR A 105 11.35 21.00 15.14
N LEU A 106 12.38 21.31 14.33
CA LEU A 106 13.53 22.11 14.78
C LEU A 106 13.15 23.55 15.10
N GLN A 107 12.18 24.12 14.39
CA GLN A 107 11.67 25.46 14.70
C GLN A 107 10.90 25.42 16.02
N VAL A 108 9.96 24.48 16.18
CA VAL A 108 9.18 24.32 17.42
C VAL A 108 10.11 24.07 18.61
N LYS A 109 11.14 23.22 18.47
CA LYS A 109 12.15 22.99 19.50
C LYS A 109 12.84 24.28 19.92
N ARG A 110 13.29 25.10 18.97
CA ARG A 110 13.98 26.37 19.26
C ARG A 110 13.10 27.39 19.95
N GLU A 111 11.83 27.46 19.60
CA GLU A 111 10.93 28.48 20.11
C GLU A 111 10.33 28.11 21.48
N TYR A 112 10.01 26.86 21.71
CA TYR A 112 9.22 26.41 22.86
C TYR A 112 9.97 25.52 23.86
N LEU A 113 11.10 24.89 23.47
CA LEU A 113 11.79 23.85 24.25
C LEU A 113 13.26 24.18 24.55
N GLN A 114 13.60 25.47 24.69
CA GLN A 114 15.02 25.92 24.89
C GLN A 114 15.70 25.26 26.10
N ASN A 115 14.94 24.93 27.16
CA ASN A 115 15.48 24.36 28.41
C ASN A 115 15.05 22.89 28.59
N VAL A 116 14.61 22.23 27.54
CA VAL A 116 14.17 20.82 27.59
C VAL A 116 15.21 19.95 26.89
N GLU A 117 15.76 19.00 27.62
CA GLU A 117 16.64 17.98 27.08
C GLU A 117 15.80 16.86 26.48
N LEU A 118 15.97 16.61 25.17
CA LEU A 118 15.29 15.52 24.48
C LEU A 118 16.09 14.22 24.67
N LYS A 119 15.39 13.11 24.89
CA LYS A 119 15.97 11.78 25.11
C LYS A 119 16.10 10.98 23.81
N SER A 120 15.39 11.39 22.77
CA SER A 120 15.38 10.73 21.48
C SER A 120 15.78 11.68 20.35
N GLU A 121 16.05 11.11 19.20
CA GLU A 121 16.37 11.84 17.97
C GLU A 121 15.10 12.08 17.11
N THR A 122 13.92 11.75 17.64
CA THR A 122 12.66 11.80 16.87
C THR A 122 12.03 13.19 16.90
N ASP A 123 11.37 13.55 15.82
CA ASP A 123 10.49 14.72 15.73
C ASP A 123 9.30 14.62 16.68
N THR A 124 8.87 13.40 17.00
CA THR A 124 7.73 13.10 17.88
C THR A 124 7.91 13.58 19.29
N GLU A 125 9.11 13.47 19.87
CA GLU A 125 9.34 13.89 21.25
C GLU A 125 9.10 15.40 21.41
N VAL A 126 9.34 16.20 20.38
CA VAL A 126 9.07 17.64 20.38
C VAL A 126 7.57 17.91 20.63
N ILE A 127 6.67 17.08 20.12
CA ILE A 127 5.22 17.24 20.30
C ILE A 127 4.84 17.11 21.77
N VAL A 128 5.20 16.00 22.41
CA VAL A 128 4.80 15.72 23.81
C VAL A 128 5.43 16.71 24.79
N GLN A 129 6.66 17.14 24.52
CA GLN A 129 7.32 18.18 25.33
C GLN A 129 6.63 19.54 25.19
N THR A 130 6.18 19.91 23.99
CA THR A 130 5.46 21.18 23.75
C THR A 130 4.11 21.20 24.44
N ILE A 131 3.36 20.08 24.44
CA ILE A 131 2.10 19.93 25.19
C ILE A 131 2.35 20.20 26.69
N GLU A 132 3.37 19.58 27.27
CA GLU A 132 3.71 19.78 28.67
C GLU A 132 4.07 21.23 28.98
N GLN A 133 4.82 21.91 28.11
CA GLN A 133 5.16 23.32 28.31
C GLN A 133 3.92 24.22 28.32
N PHE A 134 2.93 23.94 27.49
CA PHE A 134 1.67 24.71 27.49
C PHE A 134 0.82 24.42 28.73
N VAL A 135 0.74 23.18 29.18
CA VAL A 135 0.06 22.84 30.43
C VAL A 135 0.76 23.50 31.64
N ASN A 136 2.08 23.52 31.68
CA ASN A 136 2.86 24.19 32.71
C ASN A 136 2.66 25.74 32.71
N LYS A 137 2.23 26.32 31.60
CA LYS A 137 1.81 27.72 31.49
C LYS A 137 0.36 27.97 31.94
N GLY A 138 -0.36 26.93 32.37
CA GLY A 138 -1.71 27.03 32.93
C GLY A 138 -2.84 26.72 31.96
N LEU A 139 -2.55 26.21 30.76
CA LEU A 139 -3.59 25.77 29.81
C LEU A 139 -4.18 24.42 30.25
N SER A 140 -5.45 24.18 29.94
CA SER A 140 -6.04 22.85 30.03
C SER A 140 -5.33 21.88 29.06
N VAL A 141 -5.41 20.57 29.30
CA VAL A 141 -4.76 19.57 28.43
C VAL A 141 -5.31 19.65 27.00
N GLU A 142 -6.62 19.74 26.85
CA GLU A 142 -7.27 19.89 25.55
C GLU A 142 -6.77 21.14 24.80
N GLU A 143 -6.64 22.28 25.50
CA GLU A 143 -6.17 23.51 24.89
C GLU A 143 -4.68 23.49 24.57
N ALA A 144 -3.85 22.89 25.44
CA ALA A 144 -2.42 22.68 25.21
C ALA A 144 -2.20 21.77 23.98
N PHE A 145 -2.99 20.70 23.87
CA PHE A 145 -2.97 19.81 22.73
C PHE A 145 -3.35 20.56 21.44
N ARG A 146 -4.48 21.28 21.42
CA ARG A 146 -4.94 22.08 20.30
C ARG A 146 -3.92 23.14 19.86
N GLN A 147 -3.35 23.88 20.81
CA GLN A 147 -2.32 24.88 20.48
C GLN A 147 -1.06 24.24 19.91
N THR A 148 -0.64 23.11 20.47
CA THR A 148 0.50 22.38 19.91
C THR A 148 0.23 22.00 18.46
N LEU A 149 -0.93 21.37 18.16
CA LEU A 149 -1.29 20.98 16.79
C LEU A 149 -1.30 22.15 15.80
N SER A 150 -1.69 23.34 16.25
CA SER A 150 -1.70 24.55 15.39
C SER A 150 -0.32 25.04 14.99
N LEU A 151 0.72 24.66 15.74
CA LEU A 151 2.13 25.00 15.44
C LEU A 151 2.77 24.01 14.45
N LEU A 152 2.26 22.77 14.38
CA LEU A 152 2.87 21.69 13.60
C LEU A 152 2.64 21.88 12.10
N LYS A 153 3.69 21.67 11.31
CA LYS A 153 3.64 21.55 9.85
C LYS A 153 4.05 20.13 9.46
N GLY A 154 3.39 19.58 8.46
CA GLY A 154 3.63 18.20 8.00
C GLY A 154 2.45 17.28 8.29
N SER A 155 2.71 15.99 8.34
CA SER A 155 1.71 14.96 8.57
C SER A 155 1.76 14.41 10.00
N TYR A 156 0.60 14.15 10.59
CA TYR A 156 0.53 13.49 11.88
C TYR A 156 -0.77 12.69 12.09
N ALA A 157 -0.65 11.57 12.78
CA ALA A 157 -1.71 10.90 13.51
C ALA A 157 -1.18 10.65 14.92
N ILE A 158 -1.87 11.11 15.94
CA ILE A 158 -1.38 11.17 17.32
C ILE A 158 -2.41 10.54 18.25
N ALA A 159 -1.91 9.74 19.22
CA ALA A 159 -2.67 9.37 20.40
C ALA A 159 -1.85 9.72 21.65
N LEU A 160 -2.49 10.38 22.62
CA LEU A 160 -1.88 10.93 23.83
C LEU A 160 -2.62 10.43 25.07
N LEU A 161 -1.87 9.99 26.08
CA LEU A 161 -2.33 9.71 27.43
C LEU A 161 -1.87 10.81 28.39
N ASP A 162 -2.72 11.18 29.36
CA ASP A 162 -2.39 11.99 30.55
C ASP A 162 -2.47 11.11 31.80
N GLU A 163 -1.38 10.97 32.55
CA GLU A 163 -1.34 10.18 33.79
C GLU A 163 -2.34 10.68 34.84
N ASN A 164 -2.69 11.97 34.77
CA ASN A 164 -3.65 12.59 35.68
C ASN A 164 -5.13 12.42 35.24
N ASP A 165 -5.36 11.94 34.03
CA ASP A 165 -6.71 11.66 33.50
C ASP A 165 -6.74 10.28 32.82
N ARG A 166 -7.23 9.29 33.56
CA ARG A 166 -7.21 7.87 33.17
C ARG A 166 -8.43 7.44 32.35
N ASP A 167 -9.33 8.38 32.10
CA ASP A 167 -10.60 8.11 31.42
C ASP A 167 -10.63 8.68 30.01
N VAL A 168 -9.46 9.16 29.49
CA VAL A 168 -9.38 9.84 28.21
C VAL A 168 -8.15 9.44 27.40
N ILE A 169 -8.33 9.18 26.12
CA ILE A 169 -7.29 9.23 25.09
C ILE A 169 -7.55 10.47 24.22
N TYR A 170 -6.58 11.38 24.13
CA TYR A 170 -6.64 12.51 23.19
C TYR A 170 -6.04 12.06 21.86
N VAL A 171 -6.77 12.32 20.77
CA VAL A 171 -6.42 11.86 19.42
C VAL A 171 -6.49 13.02 18.46
N ALA A 172 -5.58 13.05 17.48
CA ALA A 172 -5.64 14.03 16.40
C ALA A 172 -5.01 13.47 15.12
N LYS A 173 -5.45 14.00 13.99
CA LYS A 173 -4.87 13.62 12.71
C LYS A 173 -4.75 14.81 11.74
N ASN A 174 -3.72 14.73 10.89
CA ASN A 174 -3.56 15.56 9.69
C ASN A 174 -2.75 14.78 8.66
N LYS A 175 -3.31 14.50 7.49
CA LYS A 175 -2.73 13.74 6.37
C LYS A 175 -2.41 12.26 6.65
N SER A 176 -2.11 11.84 7.87
CA SER A 176 -1.86 10.43 8.22
C SER A 176 -3.16 9.73 8.63
N PRO A 177 -3.41 8.46 8.23
CA PRO A 177 -4.65 7.76 8.52
C PRO A 177 -4.81 7.46 10.00
N LEU A 178 -6.02 7.70 10.53
CA LEU A 178 -6.45 7.34 11.89
C LEU A 178 -7.96 7.28 11.94
N LEU A 179 -8.50 6.33 12.71
CA LEU A 179 -9.93 6.12 12.93
C LEU A 179 -10.20 5.71 14.38
N VAL A 180 -11.44 5.84 14.80
CA VAL A 180 -11.92 5.39 16.11
C VAL A 180 -12.94 4.27 15.90
N GLY A 181 -12.73 3.13 16.58
CA GLY A 181 -13.70 2.05 16.61
C GLY A 181 -14.58 2.14 17.85
N LEU A 182 -15.87 1.92 17.65
CA LEU A 182 -16.89 2.02 18.68
C LEU A 182 -17.25 0.65 19.26
N GLY A 183 -17.29 0.52 20.57
CA GLY A 183 -17.79 -0.65 21.29
C GLY A 183 -18.94 -0.30 22.23
N GLY A 184 -19.49 -1.31 22.90
CA GLY A 184 -20.58 -1.11 23.87
C GLY A 184 -20.12 -0.51 25.20
N ASP A 185 -18.93 -0.89 25.66
CA ASP A 185 -18.32 -0.48 26.93
C ASP A 185 -16.81 -0.23 26.78
N PHE A 186 -16.37 0.03 25.57
CA PHE A 186 -15.00 0.37 25.21
C PHE A 186 -14.97 1.18 23.90
N ASN A 187 -13.88 1.88 23.66
CA ASN A 187 -13.54 2.44 22.36
C ASN A 187 -12.08 2.15 22.00
N VAL A 188 -11.79 2.13 20.71
CA VAL A 188 -10.44 1.85 20.19
C VAL A 188 -9.99 2.93 19.23
N VAL A 189 -8.69 3.11 19.11
CA VAL A 189 -8.04 3.98 18.13
C VAL A 189 -7.16 3.11 17.25
N ALA A 190 -7.18 3.30 15.94
CA ALA A 190 -6.32 2.53 15.04
C ALA A 190 -5.96 3.32 13.79
N SER A 191 -4.76 3.07 13.26
CA SER A 191 -4.35 3.58 11.96
C SER A 191 -5.05 2.87 10.79
N ASP A 192 -5.61 1.69 11.07
CA ASP A 192 -6.30 0.85 10.09
C ASP A 192 -7.34 -0.01 10.82
N ALA A 193 -8.54 -0.14 10.25
CA ALA A 193 -9.61 -0.96 10.82
C ALA A 193 -9.17 -2.40 11.07
N MET A 194 -8.31 -2.97 10.22
CA MET A 194 -7.78 -4.32 10.35
C MET A 194 -7.17 -4.63 11.72
N ALA A 195 -6.59 -3.63 12.38
CA ALA A 195 -5.98 -3.79 13.70
C ALA A 195 -7.00 -4.21 14.77
N MET A 196 -8.25 -3.78 14.63
CA MET A 196 -9.27 -3.87 15.67
C MET A 196 -10.54 -4.63 15.25
N LEU A 197 -10.56 -5.24 14.07
CA LEU A 197 -11.72 -6.03 13.59
C LEU A 197 -12.13 -7.18 14.52
N GLN A 198 -11.19 -7.70 15.33
CA GLN A 198 -11.50 -8.74 16.30
C GLN A 198 -12.30 -8.23 17.53
N VAL A 199 -12.31 -6.92 17.75
CA VAL A 199 -13.01 -6.29 18.88
C VAL A 199 -14.22 -5.48 18.45
N THR A 200 -14.18 -4.81 17.29
CA THR A 200 -15.32 -4.08 16.74
C THR A 200 -15.21 -3.97 15.20
N ASN A 201 -16.36 -3.92 14.54
CA ASN A 201 -16.48 -3.60 13.11
C ASN A 201 -17.15 -2.24 12.86
N GLN A 202 -17.47 -1.47 13.93
CA GLN A 202 -18.08 -0.15 13.83
C GLN A 202 -17.00 0.92 13.98
N PHE A 203 -16.78 1.74 12.97
CA PHE A 203 -15.72 2.74 12.98
C PHE A 203 -16.26 4.13 12.63
N VAL A 204 -15.63 5.14 13.23
CA VAL A 204 -15.79 6.55 12.87
C VAL A 204 -14.47 7.03 12.26
N GLU A 205 -14.58 7.58 11.07
CA GLU A 205 -13.44 8.13 10.37
C GLU A 205 -13.12 9.54 10.86
N LEU A 206 -11.81 9.86 10.92
CA LEU A 206 -11.34 11.19 11.31
C LEU A 206 -10.87 11.96 10.07
N MET A 207 -11.19 13.25 10.02
CA MET A 207 -10.72 14.16 8.98
C MET A 207 -9.47 14.93 9.44
N ASP A 208 -8.79 15.55 8.49
CA ASP A 208 -7.61 16.35 8.79
C ASP A 208 -7.95 17.53 9.70
N LYS A 209 -7.03 17.81 10.65
CA LYS A 209 -7.15 18.88 11.63
C LYS A 209 -8.32 18.73 12.61
N GLU A 210 -8.77 17.51 12.85
CA GLU A 210 -9.71 17.18 13.91
C GLU A 210 -8.98 16.72 15.17
N ILE A 211 -9.59 17.04 16.31
CA ILE A 211 -9.22 16.58 17.64
C ILE A 211 -10.33 15.70 18.16
N VAL A 212 -9.99 14.56 18.73
CA VAL A 212 -10.96 13.62 19.25
C VAL A 212 -10.63 13.30 20.70
N ILE A 213 -11.63 13.41 21.54
CA ILE A 213 -11.59 13.01 22.94
C ILE A 213 -12.31 11.67 23.02
N VAL A 214 -11.55 10.60 23.28
CA VAL A 214 -12.05 9.24 23.35
C VAL A 214 -12.09 8.81 24.80
N THR A 215 -13.29 8.58 25.31
CA THR A 215 -13.54 7.95 26.61
C THR A 215 -14.06 6.52 26.41
N ARG A 216 -14.24 5.78 27.48
CA ARG A 216 -14.82 4.44 27.42
C ARG A 216 -16.23 4.44 26.79
N ASP A 217 -17.04 5.45 27.13
CA ASP A 217 -18.47 5.49 26.81
C ASP A 217 -18.81 6.49 25.71
N GLN A 218 -17.88 7.37 25.32
CA GLN A 218 -18.15 8.45 24.39
C GLN A 218 -16.94 8.80 23.50
N VAL A 219 -17.24 9.20 22.27
CA VAL A 219 -16.28 9.78 21.32
C VAL A 219 -16.77 11.17 20.95
N THR A 220 -15.96 12.20 21.24
CA THR A 220 -16.28 13.60 20.89
C THR A 220 -15.27 14.12 19.87
N ILE A 221 -15.74 14.46 18.69
CA ILE A 221 -14.92 15.03 17.61
C ILE A 221 -15.07 16.55 17.62
N LYS A 222 -13.96 17.27 17.52
CA LYS A 222 -13.92 18.73 17.46
C LYS A 222 -12.99 19.20 16.34
N ASN A 223 -13.29 20.34 15.74
CA ASN A 223 -12.34 21.04 14.89
C ASN A 223 -11.29 21.82 15.72
N LEU A 224 -10.29 22.42 15.06
CA LEU A 224 -9.28 23.24 15.74
C LEU A 224 -9.84 24.51 16.40
N ASN A 225 -11.08 24.94 16.09
CA ASN A 225 -11.74 26.04 16.76
C ASN A 225 -12.46 25.60 18.05
N GLY A 226 -12.62 24.29 18.27
CA GLY A 226 -13.32 23.70 19.40
C GLY A 226 -14.79 23.38 19.15
N ASP A 227 -15.29 23.57 17.91
CA ASP A 227 -16.67 23.24 17.56
C ASP A 227 -16.82 21.71 17.48
N VAL A 228 -17.89 21.17 18.06
CA VAL A 228 -18.21 19.74 18.03
C VAL A 228 -18.74 19.35 16.65
N ILE A 229 -18.24 18.23 16.15
CA ILE A 229 -18.62 17.65 14.86
C ILE A 229 -19.35 16.34 15.11
N GLU A 230 -20.56 16.20 14.59
CA GLU A 230 -21.28 14.93 14.58
C GLU A 230 -20.91 14.12 13.33
N ARG A 231 -20.62 12.84 13.52
CA ARG A 231 -20.29 11.93 12.43
C ARG A 231 -20.86 10.54 12.68
N ALA A 232 -21.56 10.01 11.68
CA ALA A 232 -22.11 8.67 11.73
C ALA A 232 -21.00 7.61 11.60
N PRO A 233 -21.05 6.52 12.38
CA PRO A 233 -20.15 5.39 12.18
C PRO A 233 -20.50 4.62 10.90
N TYR A 234 -19.50 3.91 10.37
CA TYR A 234 -19.67 2.95 9.29
C TYR A 234 -19.29 1.55 9.76
N THR A 235 -19.87 0.54 9.11
CA THR A 235 -19.49 -0.86 9.35
C THR A 235 -18.41 -1.26 8.37
N ALA A 236 -17.27 -1.75 8.88
CA ALA A 236 -16.22 -2.30 8.03
C ALA A 236 -16.70 -3.62 7.40
N GLU A 237 -16.63 -3.73 6.07
CA GLU A 237 -17.05 -4.92 5.30
C GLU A 237 -16.00 -6.05 5.27
N LEU A 238 -14.94 -5.94 6.08
CA LEU A 238 -13.87 -6.94 6.15
C LEU A 238 -14.20 -8.01 7.17
N ASP A 239 -14.01 -9.28 6.81
CA ASP A 239 -14.06 -10.40 7.76
C ASP A 239 -12.67 -10.59 8.40
N ALA A 240 -12.64 -10.83 9.71
CA ALA A 240 -11.40 -11.14 10.42
C ALA A 240 -10.68 -12.37 9.85
N SER A 241 -11.43 -13.34 9.28
CA SER A 241 -10.88 -14.53 8.62
C SER A 241 -10.12 -14.22 7.32
N ASP A 242 -10.45 -13.14 6.63
CA ASP A 242 -9.76 -12.72 5.39
C ASP A 242 -8.30 -12.30 5.64
N ILE A 243 -8.01 -11.87 6.87
CA ILE A 243 -6.68 -11.41 7.29
C ILE A 243 -5.77 -12.59 7.68
N GLU A 244 -6.32 -13.76 7.95
CA GLU A 244 -5.54 -14.91 8.40
C GLU A 244 -4.73 -15.53 7.26
N LYS A 245 -3.50 -15.94 7.57
CA LYS A 245 -2.61 -16.64 6.63
C LYS A 245 -3.14 -18.04 6.27
N GLY A 246 -3.92 -18.64 7.17
CA GLY A 246 -4.43 -20.00 7.00
C GLY A 246 -3.29 -21.02 6.98
N THR A 247 -3.38 -22.00 6.08
CA THR A 247 -2.39 -23.08 5.92
C THR A 247 -1.17 -22.70 5.09
N TYR A 248 -1.14 -21.49 4.54
CA TYR A 248 0.00 -21.04 3.71
C TYR A 248 1.24 -20.75 4.55
N PRO A 249 2.45 -21.04 4.06
CA PRO A 249 3.69 -20.69 4.75
C PRO A 249 3.88 -19.16 4.82
N HIS A 250 3.44 -18.42 3.78
CA HIS A 250 3.60 -16.98 3.64
C HIS A 250 2.35 -16.31 3.09
N TYR A 251 2.11 -15.05 3.44
CA TYR A 251 1.03 -14.24 2.86
C TYR A 251 1.21 -14.04 1.37
N MET A 252 2.42 -13.76 0.90
CA MET A 252 2.68 -13.57 -0.53
C MET A 252 2.24 -14.77 -1.37
N LEU A 253 2.50 -16.01 -0.92
CA LEU A 253 2.07 -17.19 -1.66
C LEU A 253 0.54 -17.34 -1.64
N LYS A 254 -0.11 -17.06 -0.49
CA LYS A 254 -1.57 -17.00 -0.39
C LYS A 254 -2.14 -16.01 -1.40
N GLU A 255 -1.60 -14.80 -1.43
CA GLU A 255 -2.06 -13.69 -2.28
C GLU A 255 -1.83 -13.96 -3.78
N ILE A 256 -0.76 -14.68 -4.14
CA ILE A 256 -0.56 -15.18 -5.51
C ILE A 256 -1.65 -16.19 -5.87
N ASP A 257 -1.95 -17.15 -4.99
CA ASP A 257 -2.97 -18.18 -5.22
C ASP A 257 -4.41 -17.63 -5.20
N GLU A 258 -4.64 -16.47 -4.58
CA GLU A 258 -5.95 -15.80 -4.56
C GLU A 258 -6.29 -15.06 -5.85
N GLN A 259 -5.33 -14.78 -6.73
CA GLN A 259 -5.57 -13.98 -7.95
C GLN A 259 -6.70 -14.52 -8.83
N PRO A 260 -6.83 -15.83 -9.08
CA PRO A 260 -7.98 -16.37 -9.85
C PRO A 260 -9.32 -16.01 -9.22
N LEU A 261 -9.41 -16.14 -7.88
CA LEU A 261 -10.64 -15.83 -7.14
C LEU A 261 -10.95 -14.32 -7.19
N VAL A 262 -9.91 -13.47 -7.11
CA VAL A 262 -10.05 -12.01 -7.22
C VAL A 262 -10.63 -11.61 -8.57
N ILE A 263 -10.14 -12.18 -9.67
CA ILE A 263 -10.71 -11.92 -11.01
C ILE A 263 -12.18 -12.34 -11.08
N ARG A 264 -12.56 -13.52 -10.52
CA ARG A 264 -13.97 -13.96 -10.46
C ARG A 264 -14.83 -13.00 -9.64
N LYS A 265 -14.33 -12.48 -8.52
CA LYS A 265 -15.03 -11.46 -7.72
C LYS A 265 -15.21 -10.14 -8.49
N ILE A 266 -14.19 -9.69 -9.21
CA ILE A 266 -14.27 -8.50 -10.07
C ILE A 266 -15.35 -8.68 -11.12
N ILE A 267 -15.40 -9.82 -11.83
CA ILE A 267 -16.46 -10.12 -12.79
C ILE A 267 -17.83 -9.96 -12.12
N GLN A 268 -18.06 -10.60 -10.97
CA GLN A 268 -19.34 -10.53 -10.25
C GLN A 268 -19.73 -9.10 -9.82
N LYS A 269 -18.76 -8.28 -9.46
CA LYS A 269 -19.01 -6.91 -8.97
C LYS A 269 -19.26 -5.89 -10.09
N TYR A 270 -18.66 -6.14 -11.25
CA TYR A 270 -18.76 -5.26 -12.43
C TYR A 270 -19.67 -5.82 -13.54
N GLN A 271 -20.48 -6.81 -13.22
CA GLN A 271 -21.49 -7.40 -14.10
C GLN A 271 -22.90 -7.10 -13.54
N ASP A 272 -23.83 -6.75 -14.43
CA ASP A 272 -25.25 -6.58 -14.08
C ASP A 272 -26.03 -7.89 -14.23
N GLU A 273 -27.35 -7.85 -14.00
CA GLU A 273 -28.27 -8.98 -14.12
C GLU A 273 -28.47 -9.47 -15.58
N HIS A 274 -27.95 -8.74 -16.55
CA HIS A 274 -28.02 -9.05 -18.00
C HIS A 274 -26.65 -9.42 -18.57
N ASP A 275 -25.70 -9.76 -17.72
CA ASP A 275 -24.31 -10.10 -18.11
C ASP A 275 -23.58 -8.95 -18.86
N GLN A 276 -23.96 -7.68 -18.59
CA GLN A 276 -23.29 -6.50 -19.16
C GLN A 276 -22.38 -5.86 -18.13
N LEU A 277 -21.38 -5.13 -18.63
CA LEU A 277 -20.48 -4.34 -17.75
C LEU A 277 -21.25 -3.24 -17.04
N LYS A 278 -21.03 -3.13 -15.72
CA LYS A 278 -21.67 -2.15 -14.85
C LYS A 278 -20.65 -1.28 -14.17
N ILE A 279 -20.63 -0.02 -14.54
CA ILE A 279 -19.89 1.07 -13.87
C ILE A 279 -20.88 2.21 -13.64
N ASP A 280 -20.63 3.01 -12.59
CA ASP A 280 -21.42 4.20 -12.30
C ASP A 280 -21.46 5.14 -13.52
N GLN A 281 -22.64 5.64 -13.85
CA GLN A 281 -22.89 6.48 -15.02
C GLN A 281 -22.10 7.81 -14.97
N GLU A 282 -21.84 8.35 -13.79
CA GLU A 282 -21.02 9.56 -13.64
C GLU A 282 -19.55 9.29 -14.04
N ILE A 283 -19.02 8.11 -13.71
CA ILE A 283 -17.68 7.69 -14.15
C ILE A 283 -17.66 7.51 -15.68
N VAL A 284 -18.66 6.83 -16.21
CA VAL A 284 -18.82 6.63 -17.65
C VAL A 284 -18.81 7.96 -18.39
N GLN A 285 -19.58 8.93 -17.90
CA GLN A 285 -19.65 10.29 -18.47
C GLN A 285 -18.31 11.02 -18.37
N ALA A 286 -17.63 10.94 -17.22
CA ALA A 286 -16.33 11.59 -17.03
C ALA A 286 -15.26 11.05 -18.00
N VAL A 287 -15.26 9.73 -18.25
CA VAL A 287 -14.34 9.10 -19.21
C VAL A 287 -14.72 9.47 -20.66
N HIS A 288 -16.02 9.55 -20.97
CA HIS A 288 -16.50 9.94 -22.29
C HIS A 288 -16.11 11.37 -22.66
N GLU A 289 -16.22 12.30 -21.71
CA GLU A 289 -15.93 13.72 -21.90
C GLU A 289 -14.43 14.03 -21.91
N ALA A 290 -13.60 13.14 -21.35
CA ALA A 290 -12.17 13.36 -21.26
C ALA A 290 -11.51 13.42 -22.66
N ASP A 291 -10.78 14.49 -22.91
CA ASP A 291 -9.93 14.63 -24.10
C ASP A 291 -8.57 13.94 -23.94
N ARG A 292 -8.15 13.72 -22.68
CA ARG A 292 -6.95 12.99 -22.29
C ARG A 292 -7.11 12.42 -20.89
N ILE A 293 -6.51 11.26 -20.66
CA ILE A 293 -6.43 10.62 -19.34
C ILE A 293 -4.99 10.70 -18.82
N TYR A 294 -4.83 11.11 -17.56
CA TYR A 294 -3.56 11.07 -16.84
C TYR A 294 -3.67 10.03 -15.72
N ILE A 295 -2.89 8.95 -15.82
CA ILE A 295 -2.80 7.93 -14.78
C ILE A 295 -1.64 8.27 -13.86
N ILE A 296 -1.92 8.42 -12.57
CA ILE A 296 -0.95 8.81 -11.54
C ILE A 296 -0.81 7.66 -10.55
N ALA A 297 0.40 7.13 -10.38
CA ALA A 297 0.63 5.98 -9.52
C ALA A 297 2.11 5.85 -9.11
N CYS A 298 2.39 4.91 -8.19
CA CYS A 298 3.73 4.53 -7.74
C CYS A 298 3.94 3.02 -7.83
N GLY A 299 5.19 2.58 -8.07
CA GLY A 299 5.60 1.18 -7.99
C GLY A 299 4.77 0.23 -8.87
N THR A 300 4.29 -0.85 -8.26
CA THR A 300 3.45 -1.87 -8.93
C THR A 300 2.20 -1.26 -9.58
N SER A 301 1.56 -0.27 -8.93
CA SER A 301 0.39 0.42 -9.49
C SER A 301 0.75 1.26 -10.73
N TYR A 302 1.96 1.83 -10.79
CA TYR A 302 2.46 2.50 -11.98
C TYR A 302 2.61 1.50 -13.15
N HIS A 303 3.14 0.30 -12.90
CA HIS A 303 3.25 -0.75 -13.93
C HIS A 303 1.87 -1.23 -14.41
N ALA A 304 0.89 -1.37 -13.51
CA ALA A 304 -0.50 -1.64 -13.90
C ALA A 304 -1.08 -0.50 -14.76
N GLY A 305 -0.76 0.75 -14.42
CA GLY A 305 -1.13 1.93 -15.20
C GLY A 305 -0.59 1.91 -16.63
N LEU A 306 0.64 1.42 -16.85
CA LEU A 306 1.23 1.28 -18.19
C LEU A 306 0.44 0.29 -19.04
N VAL A 307 -0.01 -0.82 -18.47
CA VAL A 307 -0.90 -1.77 -19.16
C VAL A 307 -2.26 -1.11 -19.44
N GLY A 308 -2.84 -0.44 -18.44
CA GLY A 308 -4.11 0.28 -18.57
C GLY A 308 -4.09 1.35 -19.65
N LYS A 309 -3.00 2.11 -19.77
CA LYS A 309 -2.80 3.06 -20.87
C LYS A 309 -2.96 2.38 -22.22
N GLN A 310 -2.27 1.26 -22.43
CA GLN A 310 -2.34 0.55 -23.71
C GLN A 310 -3.76 0.07 -24.04
N LEU A 311 -4.49 -0.44 -23.02
CA LEU A 311 -5.89 -0.88 -23.19
C LEU A 311 -6.80 0.31 -23.54
N ILE A 312 -6.72 1.42 -22.81
CA ILE A 312 -7.53 2.61 -23.04
C ILE A 312 -7.26 3.20 -24.43
N GLU A 313 -5.99 3.35 -24.81
CA GLU A 313 -5.62 3.88 -26.13
C GLU A 313 -6.02 2.93 -27.27
N LYS A 314 -5.83 1.61 -27.09
CA LYS A 314 -6.16 0.61 -28.12
C LYS A 314 -7.67 0.46 -28.31
N TRP A 315 -8.45 0.39 -27.22
CA TRP A 315 -9.88 0.10 -27.30
C TRP A 315 -10.73 1.36 -27.38
N ALA A 316 -10.52 2.31 -26.48
CA ALA A 316 -11.35 3.50 -26.37
C ALA A 316 -10.85 4.71 -27.20
N LYS A 317 -9.64 4.62 -27.77
CA LYS A 317 -9.03 5.71 -28.55
C LYS A 317 -8.94 7.05 -27.79
N VAL A 318 -8.70 6.98 -26.48
CA VAL A 318 -8.45 8.15 -25.63
C VAL A 318 -6.96 8.28 -25.37
N PRO A 319 -6.31 9.40 -25.74
CA PRO A 319 -4.91 9.64 -25.41
C PRO A 319 -4.69 9.52 -23.91
N THR A 320 -3.71 8.72 -23.50
CA THR A 320 -3.47 8.42 -22.08
C THR A 320 -1.98 8.54 -21.76
N GLU A 321 -1.66 9.21 -20.66
CA GLU A 321 -0.31 9.31 -20.12
C GLU A 321 -0.24 8.64 -18.76
N VAL A 322 0.94 8.09 -18.40
CA VAL A 322 1.16 7.47 -17.10
C VAL A 322 2.36 8.12 -16.45
N HIS A 323 2.19 8.59 -15.23
CA HIS A 323 3.21 9.31 -14.51
C HIS A 323 3.47 8.70 -13.13
N VAL A 324 4.74 8.71 -12.72
CA VAL A 324 5.12 8.46 -11.33
C VAL A 324 4.67 9.66 -10.50
N ALA A 325 3.92 9.41 -9.42
CA ALA A 325 3.28 10.47 -8.65
C ALA A 325 4.27 11.48 -8.07
N SER A 326 5.41 11.01 -7.52
CA SER A 326 6.45 11.89 -6.97
C SER A 326 6.99 12.89 -7.98
N GLU A 327 7.17 12.46 -9.24
CA GLU A 327 7.69 13.32 -10.29
C GLU A 327 6.63 14.30 -10.83
N PHE A 328 5.39 13.82 -10.94
CA PHE A 328 4.28 14.65 -11.43
C PHE A 328 3.99 15.84 -10.51
N SER A 329 4.09 15.66 -9.20
CA SER A 329 3.83 16.72 -8.22
C SER A 329 4.76 17.93 -8.38
N TYR A 330 5.98 17.73 -8.85
CA TYR A 330 6.98 18.79 -9.06
C TYR A 330 7.11 19.24 -10.51
N ASN A 331 6.73 18.40 -11.46
CA ASN A 331 6.87 18.65 -12.90
C ASN A 331 5.57 18.30 -13.63
N MET A 332 4.48 18.98 -13.26
CA MET A 332 3.19 18.79 -13.93
C MET A 332 3.32 19.18 -15.42
N PRO A 333 2.95 18.30 -16.36
CA PRO A 333 2.99 18.62 -17.79
C PRO A 333 1.92 19.65 -18.15
N LEU A 334 1.99 20.17 -19.38
CA LEU A 334 0.89 20.97 -19.92
C LEU A 334 -0.35 20.09 -20.03
N LEU A 335 -1.39 20.46 -19.29
CA LEU A 335 -2.63 19.70 -19.26
C LEU A 335 -3.48 19.98 -20.51
N SER A 336 -4.27 19.01 -20.91
CA SER A 336 -5.31 19.18 -21.93
C SER A 336 -6.47 20.02 -21.41
N ASN A 337 -7.46 20.31 -22.26
CA ASN A 337 -8.56 21.22 -21.90
C ASN A 337 -9.55 20.57 -20.93
N ASN A 338 -9.80 19.26 -21.07
CA ASN A 338 -10.74 18.51 -20.22
C ASN A 338 -10.11 17.16 -19.80
N PRO A 339 -9.06 17.18 -18.96
CA PRO A 339 -8.39 15.98 -18.53
C PRO A 339 -9.21 15.22 -17.48
N LEU A 340 -9.12 13.88 -17.51
CA LEU A 340 -9.50 13.03 -16.38
C LEU A 340 -8.24 12.46 -15.73
N PHE A 341 -8.11 12.62 -14.42
CA PHE A 341 -7.02 12.04 -13.65
C PHE A 341 -7.48 10.72 -13.02
N ILE A 342 -6.68 9.65 -13.20
CA ILE A 342 -6.91 8.34 -12.60
C ILE A 342 -5.77 8.05 -11.63
N PHE A 343 -6.09 7.96 -10.35
CA PHE A 343 -5.15 7.61 -9.29
C PHE A 343 -5.26 6.11 -8.98
N ILE A 344 -4.15 5.38 -9.13
CA ILE A 344 -4.12 3.95 -8.83
C ILE A 344 -3.29 3.72 -7.57
N SER A 345 -3.91 3.16 -6.53
CA SER A 345 -3.24 2.87 -5.27
C SER A 345 -3.92 1.69 -4.58
N GLN A 346 -3.18 0.63 -4.26
CA GLN A 346 -3.72 -0.51 -3.53
C GLN A 346 -4.33 -0.09 -2.19
N SER A 347 -3.61 0.70 -1.40
CA SER A 347 -4.06 1.16 -0.08
C SER A 347 -4.97 2.39 -0.12
N GLY A 348 -4.90 3.18 -1.21
CA GLY A 348 -5.54 4.50 -1.26
C GLY A 348 -4.95 5.55 -0.32
N GLU A 349 -3.75 5.29 0.25
CA GLU A 349 -3.09 6.13 1.25
C GLU A 349 -1.70 6.61 0.80
N THR A 350 -1.35 6.47 -0.48
CA THR A 350 -0.03 6.85 -1.01
C THR A 350 0.14 8.37 -0.97
N ALA A 351 1.14 8.85 -0.22
CA ALA A 351 1.36 10.29 0.01
C ALA A 351 1.59 11.07 -1.28
N ASP A 352 2.52 10.62 -2.13
CA ASP A 352 2.80 11.28 -3.41
C ASP A 352 1.55 11.37 -4.31
N SER A 353 0.75 10.29 -4.38
CA SER A 353 -0.51 10.30 -5.16
C SER A 353 -1.51 11.30 -4.59
N ARG A 354 -1.60 11.42 -3.25
CA ARG A 354 -2.46 12.40 -2.60
C ARG A 354 -2.01 13.82 -2.88
N ALA A 355 -0.70 14.08 -2.85
CA ALA A 355 -0.17 15.42 -3.15
C ALA A 355 -0.61 15.89 -4.55
N VAL A 356 -0.54 14.99 -5.55
CA VAL A 356 -1.02 15.29 -6.91
C VAL A 356 -2.55 15.45 -6.92
N LEU A 357 -3.31 14.58 -6.23
CA LEU A 357 -4.77 14.68 -6.18
C LEU A 357 -5.22 16.04 -5.67
N VAL A 358 -4.63 16.53 -4.59
CA VAL A 358 -4.94 17.86 -4.04
C VAL A 358 -4.68 18.96 -5.08
N GLN A 359 -3.51 18.94 -5.74
CA GLN A 359 -3.16 19.92 -6.78
C GLN A 359 -4.17 19.93 -7.95
N VAL A 360 -4.53 18.75 -8.47
CA VAL A 360 -5.46 18.68 -9.62
C VAL A 360 -6.89 19.06 -9.24
N LYS A 361 -7.30 18.79 -8.00
CA LYS A 361 -8.59 19.24 -7.46
C LYS A 361 -8.64 20.77 -7.28
N GLU A 362 -7.56 21.40 -6.81
CA GLU A 362 -7.42 22.86 -6.72
C GLU A 362 -7.50 23.53 -8.11
N LEU A 363 -7.01 22.86 -9.15
CA LEU A 363 -7.16 23.29 -10.53
C LEU A 363 -8.56 23.06 -11.12
N GLY A 364 -9.47 22.42 -10.38
CA GLY A 364 -10.84 22.16 -10.79
C GLY A 364 -11.04 20.95 -11.71
N HIS A 365 -10.03 20.06 -11.82
CA HIS A 365 -10.13 18.88 -12.66
C HIS A 365 -10.80 17.70 -11.94
N LYS A 366 -11.37 16.78 -12.73
CA LYS A 366 -12.00 15.55 -12.25
C LYS A 366 -10.99 14.48 -11.94
N ALA A 367 -11.21 13.76 -10.85
CA ALA A 367 -10.35 12.69 -10.36
C ALA A 367 -11.15 11.42 -10.09
N LEU A 368 -10.63 10.29 -10.59
CA LEU A 368 -11.09 8.93 -10.31
C LEU A 368 -10.00 8.20 -9.53
N THR A 369 -10.35 7.56 -8.43
CA THR A 369 -9.42 6.66 -7.71
C THR A 369 -9.78 5.20 -7.96
N ILE A 370 -8.78 4.39 -8.28
CA ILE A 370 -8.86 2.92 -8.34
C ILE A 370 -8.10 2.37 -7.13
N THR A 371 -8.81 1.81 -6.16
CA THR A 371 -8.21 1.38 -4.89
C THR A 371 -8.85 0.09 -4.36
N ASN A 372 -8.12 -0.61 -3.48
CA ASN A 372 -8.64 -1.82 -2.81
C ASN A 372 -9.34 -1.52 -1.48
N VAL A 373 -9.12 -0.33 -0.91
CA VAL A 373 -9.62 0.02 0.42
C VAL A 373 -10.74 1.06 0.29
N PRO A 374 -12.00 0.65 0.53
CA PRO A 374 -13.13 1.60 0.60
C PRO A 374 -12.88 2.62 1.70
N GLY A 375 -13.26 3.88 1.45
CA GLY A 375 -13.10 4.95 2.44
C GLY A 375 -11.65 5.39 2.69
N SER A 376 -10.69 4.95 1.87
CA SER A 376 -9.31 5.44 1.94
C SER A 376 -9.21 6.92 1.56
N THR A 377 -8.12 7.57 1.92
CA THR A 377 -7.93 9.01 1.69
C THR A 377 -8.13 9.39 0.22
N LEU A 378 -7.51 8.66 -0.72
CA LEU A 378 -7.67 8.94 -2.14
C LEU A 378 -9.12 8.72 -2.61
N SER A 379 -9.81 7.69 -2.09
CA SER A 379 -11.20 7.41 -2.49
C SER A 379 -12.19 8.48 -2.01
N ARG A 380 -11.92 9.12 -0.87
CA ARG A 380 -12.77 10.18 -0.33
C ARG A 380 -12.53 11.54 -0.97
N GLU A 381 -11.27 11.84 -1.31
CA GLU A 381 -10.88 13.14 -1.84
C GLU A 381 -11.08 13.23 -3.36
N ALA A 382 -11.13 12.10 -4.07
CA ALA A 382 -11.46 12.03 -5.50
C ALA A 382 -12.97 12.25 -5.74
N ASP A 383 -13.35 12.59 -6.98
CA ASP A 383 -14.75 12.70 -7.39
C ASP A 383 -15.42 11.33 -7.53
N TYR A 384 -14.64 10.31 -7.94
CA TYR A 384 -15.12 8.99 -8.26
C TYR A 384 -14.20 7.91 -7.70
N THR A 385 -14.75 6.72 -7.45
CA THR A 385 -13.98 5.56 -6.96
C THR A 385 -14.41 4.28 -7.65
N LEU A 386 -13.43 3.48 -8.10
CA LEU A 386 -13.60 2.08 -8.49
C LEU A 386 -12.82 1.19 -7.52
N LEU A 387 -13.46 0.14 -7.02
CA LEU A 387 -12.87 -0.78 -6.05
C LEU A 387 -12.30 -2.02 -6.72
N LEU A 388 -11.17 -2.51 -6.22
CA LEU A 388 -10.49 -3.71 -6.72
C LEU A 388 -11.13 -5.01 -6.24
N HIS A 389 -11.88 -5.00 -5.14
CA HIS A 389 -12.50 -6.17 -4.53
C HIS A 389 -11.54 -7.35 -4.28
N ALA A 390 -10.24 -7.05 -4.13
CA ALA A 390 -9.20 -8.06 -3.98
C ALA A 390 -9.08 -8.63 -2.54
N GLY A 391 -9.82 -8.08 -1.58
CA GLY A 391 -9.65 -8.39 -0.17
C GLY A 391 -8.30 -7.88 0.38
N PRO A 392 -8.01 -8.11 1.66
CA PRO A 392 -6.76 -7.65 2.27
C PRO A 392 -5.52 -8.20 1.57
N GLU A 393 -4.52 -7.35 1.34
CA GLU A 393 -3.20 -7.71 0.82
C GLU A 393 -2.15 -7.31 1.86
N ILE A 394 -1.53 -8.30 2.51
CA ILE A 394 -0.69 -8.16 3.70
C ILE A 394 0.79 -8.19 3.38
N ALA A 395 1.21 -9.07 2.45
CA ALA A 395 2.60 -9.11 2.00
C ALA A 395 3.03 -7.76 1.47
N VAL A 396 4.24 -7.30 1.83
CA VAL A 396 4.74 -5.98 1.44
C VAL A 396 4.81 -5.85 -0.08
N ALA A 397 5.35 -6.86 -0.76
CA ALA A 397 5.37 -6.92 -2.22
C ALA A 397 3.95 -7.19 -2.76
N SER A 398 3.40 -6.25 -3.53
CA SER A 398 2.05 -6.35 -4.09
C SER A 398 1.97 -7.41 -5.20
N THR A 399 0.93 -8.22 -5.19
CA THR A 399 0.69 -9.29 -6.17
C THR A 399 -0.74 -9.26 -6.73
N LYS A 400 -1.74 -9.66 -5.95
CA LYS A 400 -3.15 -9.73 -6.38
C LYS A 400 -3.74 -8.36 -6.70
N ALA A 401 -3.26 -7.29 -6.05
CA ALA A 401 -3.71 -5.94 -6.38
C ALA A 401 -3.28 -5.51 -7.79
N TYR A 402 -2.11 -5.95 -8.28
CA TYR A 402 -1.65 -5.65 -9.64
C TYR A 402 -2.60 -6.21 -10.70
N THR A 403 -2.93 -7.49 -10.61
CA THR A 403 -3.85 -8.14 -11.56
C THR A 403 -5.27 -7.60 -11.44
N ALA A 404 -5.72 -7.28 -10.22
CA ALA A 404 -6.99 -6.62 -9.98
C ALA A 404 -7.05 -5.22 -10.62
N GLN A 405 -5.99 -4.43 -10.50
CA GLN A 405 -5.87 -3.10 -11.12
C GLN A 405 -5.97 -3.19 -12.64
N ILE A 406 -5.26 -4.12 -13.26
CA ILE A 406 -5.32 -4.34 -14.71
C ILE A 406 -6.74 -4.77 -15.14
N ALA A 407 -7.39 -5.68 -14.41
CA ALA A 407 -8.74 -6.12 -14.73
C ALA A 407 -9.76 -4.97 -14.65
N VAL A 408 -9.69 -4.14 -13.61
CA VAL A 408 -10.56 -2.95 -13.47
C VAL A 408 -10.27 -1.90 -14.55
N LEU A 409 -8.99 -1.69 -14.91
CA LEU A 409 -8.62 -0.81 -16.03
C LEU A 409 -9.11 -1.35 -17.38
N ALA A 410 -9.10 -2.67 -17.58
CA ALA A 410 -9.68 -3.30 -18.78
C ALA A 410 -11.21 -3.09 -18.85
N ILE A 411 -11.90 -3.22 -17.73
CA ILE A 411 -13.34 -2.94 -17.63
C ILE A 411 -13.62 -1.47 -17.95
N LEU A 412 -12.85 -0.54 -17.37
CA LEU A 412 -12.99 0.89 -17.65
C LEU A 412 -12.72 1.20 -19.13
N ALA A 413 -11.70 0.59 -19.75
CA ALA A 413 -11.37 0.76 -21.16
C ALA A 413 -12.47 0.23 -22.08
N ALA A 414 -13.09 -0.92 -21.74
CA ALA A 414 -14.20 -1.49 -22.50
C ALA A 414 -15.45 -0.61 -22.44
N VAL A 415 -15.81 -0.13 -21.25
CA VAL A 415 -16.94 0.81 -21.08
C VAL A 415 -16.68 2.12 -21.82
N ALA A 416 -15.45 2.66 -21.73
CA ALA A 416 -15.06 3.85 -22.46
C ALA A 416 -15.15 3.67 -23.98
N ALA A 417 -14.80 2.49 -24.50
CA ALA A 417 -14.96 2.16 -25.92
C ALA A 417 -16.43 2.16 -26.32
N GLU A 418 -17.28 1.51 -25.53
CA GLU A 418 -18.71 1.42 -25.77
C GLU A 418 -19.39 2.80 -25.85
N THR A 419 -19.05 3.73 -24.94
CA THR A 419 -19.57 5.11 -24.96
C THR A 419 -19.23 5.89 -26.22
N LYS A 420 -18.14 5.51 -26.90
CA LYS A 420 -17.69 6.10 -28.18
C LYS A 420 -18.23 5.33 -29.38
N GLY A 421 -19.12 4.36 -29.18
CA GLY A 421 -19.66 3.52 -30.25
C GLY A 421 -18.66 2.51 -30.82
N ILE A 422 -17.54 2.28 -30.12
CA ILE A 422 -16.53 1.29 -30.52
C ILE A 422 -16.88 -0.04 -29.85
N LYS A 423 -17.20 -1.04 -30.66
CA LYS A 423 -17.52 -2.38 -30.19
C LYS A 423 -16.26 -3.24 -30.18
N LEU A 424 -15.95 -3.86 -29.05
CA LEU A 424 -14.88 -4.86 -28.97
C LEU A 424 -15.31 -6.13 -29.73
N GLU A 425 -14.38 -6.78 -30.40
CA GLU A 425 -14.62 -8.02 -31.17
C GLU A 425 -14.74 -9.27 -30.29
N PHE A 426 -14.61 -9.11 -28.97
CA PHE A 426 -14.67 -10.17 -27.98
C PHE A 426 -15.51 -9.75 -26.76
N ASN A 427 -15.93 -10.72 -25.95
CA ASN A 427 -16.62 -10.48 -24.68
C ASN A 427 -15.59 -10.42 -23.54
N LEU A 428 -15.38 -9.24 -22.95
CA LEU A 428 -14.38 -9.05 -21.90
C LEU A 428 -14.65 -9.91 -20.65
N LEU A 429 -15.89 -10.03 -20.21
CA LEU A 429 -16.23 -10.85 -19.02
C LEU A 429 -15.90 -12.33 -19.25
N GLN A 430 -16.16 -12.82 -20.46
CA GLN A 430 -15.79 -14.19 -20.84
C GLN A 430 -14.28 -14.38 -20.88
N GLU A 431 -13.53 -13.44 -21.46
CA GLU A 431 -12.06 -13.50 -21.47
C GLU A 431 -11.47 -13.43 -20.05
N LEU A 432 -12.00 -12.60 -19.17
CA LEU A 432 -11.58 -12.56 -17.77
C LEU A 432 -11.87 -13.89 -17.04
N ALA A 433 -12.97 -14.57 -17.35
CA ALA A 433 -13.27 -15.89 -16.82
C ALA A 433 -12.26 -16.95 -17.32
N ILE A 434 -11.89 -16.92 -18.61
CA ILE A 434 -10.84 -17.77 -19.19
C ILE A 434 -9.50 -17.50 -18.49
N ILE A 435 -9.17 -16.23 -18.30
CA ILE A 435 -7.94 -15.81 -17.61
C ILE A 435 -7.90 -16.32 -16.17
N SER A 436 -9.00 -16.26 -15.43
CA SER A 436 -9.02 -16.77 -14.05
C SER A 436 -8.69 -18.26 -13.98
N ASN A 437 -9.16 -19.07 -14.95
CA ASN A 437 -8.84 -20.50 -15.04
C ASN A 437 -7.38 -20.73 -15.46
N ALA A 438 -6.85 -19.91 -16.38
CA ALA A 438 -5.46 -19.96 -16.77
C ALA A 438 -4.53 -19.61 -15.59
N MET A 439 -4.86 -18.57 -14.81
CA MET A 439 -4.14 -18.23 -13.57
C MET A 439 -4.16 -19.39 -12.57
N GLU A 440 -5.31 -20.05 -12.36
CA GLU A 440 -5.41 -21.18 -11.45
C GLU A 440 -4.51 -22.34 -11.86
N THR A 441 -4.41 -22.60 -13.16
CA THR A 441 -3.46 -23.58 -13.72
C THR A 441 -2.02 -23.19 -13.42
N LEU A 442 -1.65 -21.90 -13.62
CA LEU A 442 -0.29 -21.40 -13.38
C LEU A 442 0.07 -21.41 -11.89
N CYS A 443 -0.85 -21.04 -11.01
CA CYS A 443 -0.67 -21.14 -9.55
C CYS A 443 -0.42 -22.59 -9.08
N GLY A 444 -0.93 -23.58 -9.82
CA GLY A 444 -0.67 -25.00 -9.55
C GLY A 444 0.74 -25.48 -9.94
N GLN A 445 1.48 -24.73 -10.78
CA GLN A 445 2.80 -25.15 -11.32
C GLN A 445 3.98 -24.65 -10.48
N LYS A 446 3.84 -24.69 -9.16
CA LYS A 446 4.82 -24.16 -8.19
C LYS A 446 6.18 -24.84 -8.29
N ASP A 447 6.22 -26.17 -8.44
CA ASP A 447 7.47 -26.94 -8.51
C ASP A 447 8.32 -26.53 -9.73
N GLU A 448 7.66 -26.21 -10.86
CA GLU A 448 8.35 -25.76 -12.05
C GLU A 448 8.92 -24.34 -11.88
N MET A 449 8.19 -23.45 -11.24
CA MET A 449 8.66 -22.09 -10.91
C MET A 449 9.82 -22.13 -9.91
N GLU A 450 9.78 -23.03 -8.93
CA GLU A 450 10.89 -23.26 -8.01
C GLU A 450 12.13 -23.78 -8.76
N GLN A 451 11.95 -24.71 -9.70
CA GLN A 451 13.06 -25.22 -10.50
C GLN A 451 13.69 -24.11 -11.36
N ILE A 452 12.88 -23.25 -12.00
CA ILE A 452 13.39 -22.08 -12.75
C ILE A 452 14.16 -21.15 -11.81
N ALA A 453 13.64 -20.82 -10.64
CA ALA A 453 14.34 -19.98 -9.68
C ALA A 453 15.69 -20.59 -9.26
N ARG A 454 15.75 -21.91 -9.07
CA ARG A 454 16.96 -22.65 -8.74
C ARG A 454 17.99 -22.64 -9.88
N ASP A 455 17.54 -22.91 -11.11
CA ASP A 455 18.41 -23.04 -12.28
C ASP A 455 19.06 -21.70 -12.66
N TYR A 456 18.32 -20.60 -12.54
CA TYR A 456 18.74 -19.30 -13.04
C TYR A 456 19.17 -18.31 -11.95
N LEU A 457 18.61 -18.39 -10.74
CA LEU A 457 18.71 -17.30 -9.77
C LEU A 457 19.41 -17.65 -8.46
N LEU A 458 19.72 -18.95 -8.21
CA LEU A 458 20.27 -19.41 -6.93
C LEU A 458 21.55 -18.65 -6.52
N THR A 459 22.45 -18.41 -7.47
CA THR A 459 23.74 -17.71 -7.24
C THR A 459 23.82 -16.37 -7.94
N ALA A 460 22.76 -15.95 -8.62
CA ALA A 460 22.76 -14.73 -9.41
C ALA A 460 22.90 -13.48 -8.54
N ARG A 461 23.73 -12.53 -8.96
CA ARG A 461 23.84 -11.20 -8.37
C ARG A 461 22.91 -10.21 -9.06
N ASN A 462 22.72 -10.37 -10.35
CA ASN A 462 21.87 -9.57 -11.21
C ASN A 462 21.02 -10.49 -12.09
N CYS A 463 19.91 -9.97 -12.59
CA CYS A 463 19.03 -10.61 -13.56
C CYS A 463 18.37 -9.55 -14.42
N PHE A 464 18.25 -9.78 -15.72
CA PHE A 464 17.54 -8.88 -16.61
C PHE A 464 16.26 -9.51 -17.13
N PHE A 465 15.22 -8.70 -17.22
CA PHE A 465 13.94 -9.07 -17.81
C PHE A 465 13.77 -8.31 -19.10
N ILE A 466 13.48 -9.00 -20.19
CA ILE A 466 13.30 -8.37 -21.50
C ILE A 466 11.95 -8.73 -22.11
N GLY A 467 11.28 -7.73 -22.65
CA GLY A 467 9.99 -7.87 -23.35
C GLY A 467 9.83 -6.78 -24.42
N ARG A 468 8.79 -6.90 -25.22
CA ARG A 468 8.38 -5.88 -26.20
C ARG A 468 6.90 -5.61 -26.08
N ALA A 469 6.47 -4.40 -26.49
CA ALA A 469 5.09 -3.97 -26.32
C ALA A 469 4.62 -4.15 -24.87
N VAL A 470 3.46 -4.77 -24.62
CA VAL A 470 2.93 -4.97 -23.27
C VAL A 470 3.81 -5.89 -22.42
N ASP A 471 4.54 -6.83 -23.02
CA ASP A 471 5.46 -7.73 -22.32
C ASP A 471 6.58 -6.96 -21.60
N TYR A 472 7.00 -5.82 -22.12
CA TYR A 472 7.95 -4.95 -21.45
C TYR A 472 7.42 -4.45 -20.10
N TYR A 473 6.14 -4.09 -20.03
CA TYR A 473 5.53 -3.62 -18.77
C TYR A 473 5.43 -4.74 -17.72
N VAL A 474 5.17 -5.98 -18.17
CA VAL A 474 5.21 -7.16 -17.28
C VAL A 474 6.64 -7.45 -16.80
N CYS A 475 7.64 -7.27 -17.68
CA CYS A 475 9.05 -7.40 -17.31
C CYS A 475 9.50 -6.37 -16.27
N LEU A 476 8.99 -5.14 -16.32
CA LEU A 476 9.22 -4.14 -15.28
C LEU A 476 8.69 -4.62 -13.91
N GLU A 477 7.48 -5.17 -13.90
CA GLU A 477 6.87 -5.71 -12.67
C GLU A 477 7.60 -6.95 -12.15
N GLY A 478 7.97 -7.89 -13.03
CA GLY A 478 8.75 -9.07 -12.66
C GLY A 478 10.10 -8.72 -12.04
N ALA A 479 10.80 -7.75 -12.64
CA ALA A 479 12.05 -7.22 -12.11
C ALA A 479 11.86 -6.54 -10.75
N LEU A 480 10.77 -5.79 -10.56
CA LEU A 480 10.42 -5.16 -9.29
C LEU A 480 10.20 -6.23 -8.21
N LYS A 481 9.39 -7.26 -8.48
CA LYS A 481 9.14 -8.34 -7.51
C LYS A 481 10.44 -9.05 -7.12
N LEU A 482 11.28 -9.39 -8.09
CA LEU A 482 12.55 -10.07 -7.81
C LEU A 482 13.46 -9.22 -6.91
N LYS A 483 13.67 -7.94 -7.22
CA LYS A 483 14.56 -7.08 -6.42
C LYS A 483 14.02 -6.79 -5.02
N GLU A 484 12.71 -6.63 -4.85
CA GLU A 484 12.07 -6.31 -3.58
C GLU A 484 12.28 -7.39 -2.52
N ILE A 485 12.12 -8.67 -2.90
CA ILE A 485 12.05 -9.75 -1.92
C ILE A 485 13.30 -10.62 -1.87
N SER A 486 14.07 -10.72 -2.97
CA SER A 486 15.30 -11.55 -3.04
C SER A 486 16.59 -10.75 -2.94
N TYR A 487 16.52 -9.42 -3.10
CA TYR A 487 17.65 -8.49 -3.14
C TYR A 487 18.63 -8.77 -4.30
N ILE A 488 18.22 -9.52 -5.30
CA ILE A 488 18.93 -9.64 -6.58
C ILE A 488 18.71 -8.34 -7.33
N GLN A 489 19.77 -7.70 -7.83
CA GLN A 489 19.62 -6.56 -8.70
C GLN A 489 18.91 -7.00 -9.99
N ALA A 490 17.68 -6.54 -10.19
CA ALA A 490 16.89 -6.91 -11.36
C ALA A 490 16.36 -5.67 -12.08
N GLU A 491 16.41 -5.69 -13.40
CA GLU A 491 15.90 -4.60 -14.23
C GLU A 491 15.12 -5.15 -15.42
N GLY A 492 14.01 -4.45 -15.76
CA GLY A 492 13.19 -4.74 -16.93
C GLY A 492 13.53 -3.79 -18.07
N PHE A 493 13.72 -4.31 -19.27
CA PHE A 493 14.05 -3.53 -20.45
C PHE A 493 13.12 -3.80 -21.63
N ALA A 494 12.82 -2.77 -22.39
CA ALA A 494 12.35 -2.96 -23.75
C ALA A 494 13.46 -3.67 -24.55
N GLY A 495 13.17 -4.85 -25.11
CA GLY A 495 14.18 -5.70 -25.71
C GLY A 495 15.04 -5.02 -26.79
N GLY A 496 14.45 -4.07 -27.55
CA GLY A 496 15.19 -3.27 -28.52
C GLY A 496 16.14 -2.26 -27.90
N GLU A 497 15.77 -1.67 -26.75
CA GLU A 497 16.54 -0.64 -26.05
C GLU A 497 17.81 -1.21 -25.39
N LEU A 498 17.82 -2.51 -25.08
CA LEU A 498 18.98 -3.17 -24.50
C LEU A 498 20.29 -2.89 -25.25
N LYS A 499 20.24 -2.78 -26.59
CA LYS A 499 21.39 -2.52 -27.45
C LYS A 499 22.02 -1.13 -27.28
N HIS A 500 21.25 -0.17 -26.74
CA HIS A 500 21.67 1.23 -26.66
C HIS A 500 22.43 1.56 -25.36
N GLY A 501 23.00 0.55 -24.73
CA GLY A 501 23.88 0.72 -23.55
C GLY A 501 23.89 -0.49 -22.63
N THR A 502 22.72 -0.89 -22.15
CA THR A 502 22.54 -1.88 -21.08
C THR A 502 23.08 -3.27 -21.41
N ILE A 503 23.16 -3.64 -22.69
CA ILE A 503 23.75 -4.92 -23.14
C ILE A 503 25.23 -5.06 -22.72
N ALA A 504 25.90 -3.95 -22.38
CA ALA A 504 27.25 -3.97 -21.83
C ALA A 504 27.35 -4.69 -20.45
N LEU A 505 26.23 -4.83 -19.76
CA LEU A 505 26.14 -5.54 -18.47
C LEU A 505 26.00 -7.06 -18.61
N ILE A 506 25.84 -7.56 -19.83
CA ILE A 506 25.73 -9.01 -20.09
C ILE A 506 27.12 -9.63 -20.03
N GLU A 507 27.29 -10.53 -19.08
CA GLU A 507 28.48 -11.35 -18.87
C GLU A 507 28.14 -12.84 -19.04
N ASN A 508 29.15 -13.69 -19.04
CA ASN A 508 28.97 -15.15 -19.14
C ASN A 508 28.13 -15.65 -17.95
N GLY A 509 27.01 -16.31 -18.23
CA GLY A 509 26.08 -16.83 -17.25
C GLY A 509 25.10 -15.82 -16.68
N THR A 510 25.05 -14.57 -17.16
CA THR A 510 24.05 -13.58 -16.72
C THR A 510 22.63 -14.08 -17.02
N PRO A 511 21.76 -14.26 -16.03
CA PRO A 511 20.38 -14.67 -16.26
C PRO A 511 19.58 -13.57 -16.99
N VAL A 512 18.88 -13.97 -18.05
CA VAL A 512 17.97 -13.10 -18.79
C VAL A 512 16.64 -13.82 -18.93
N ILE A 513 15.59 -13.30 -18.28
CA ILE A 513 14.22 -13.76 -18.42
C ILE A 513 13.57 -12.99 -19.56
N ALA A 514 13.20 -13.69 -20.63
CA ALA A 514 12.57 -13.09 -21.80
C ALA A 514 11.10 -13.49 -21.88
N LEU A 515 10.20 -12.52 -22.07
CA LEU A 515 8.77 -12.73 -22.22
C LEU A 515 8.34 -12.53 -23.66
N SER A 516 7.62 -13.52 -24.22
CA SER A 516 7.09 -13.48 -25.58
C SER A 516 5.63 -13.94 -25.63
N THR A 517 4.71 -13.00 -25.43
CA THR A 517 3.25 -13.29 -25.46
C THR A 517 2.52 -12.61 -26.62
N GLN A 518 3.23 -11.77 -27.39
CA GLN A 518 2.65 -10.93 -28.44
C GLN A 518 3.12 -11.41 -29.82
N GLU A 519 2.19 -11.88 -30.65
CA GLU A 519 2.51 -12.43 -31.97
C GLU A 519 3.30 -11.44 -32.85
N HIS A 520 2.85 -10.18 -32.91
CA HIS A 520 3.43 -9.15 -33.79
C HIS A 520 4.87 -8.75 -33.45
N VAL A 521 5.39 -9.08 -32.24
CA VAL A 521 6.77 -8.80 -31.82
C VAL A 521 7.57 -10.05 -31.46
N ASN A 522 6.97 -11.26 -31.59
CA ASN A 522 7.63 -12.52 -31.21
C ASN A 522 9.01 -12.67 -31.86
N LEU A 523 9.11 -12.55 -33.19
CA LEU A 523 10.40 -12.66 -33.89
C LEU A 523 11.41 -11.60 -33.45
N SER A 524 10.95 -10.43 -33.08
CA SER A 524 11.82 -9.34 -32.60
C SER A 524 12.40 -9.65 -31.22
N ILE A 525 11.59 -10.15 -30.28
CA ILE A 525 12.11 -10.54 -28.96
C ILE A 525 13.02 -11.76 -29.04
N ARG A 526 12.71 -12.75 -29.91
CA ARG A 526 13.61 -13.88 -30.22
C ARG A 526 14.97 -13.41 -30.70
N GLY A 527 14.99 -12.39 -31.60
CA GLY A 527 16.22 -11.75 -32.03
C GLY A 527 17.02 -11.15 -30.87
N ASN A 528 16.34 -10.45 -29.93
CA ASN A 528 17.01 -9.90 -28.75
C ASN A 528 17.56 -10.99 -27.82
N VAL A 529 16.87 -12.11 -27.66
CA VAL A 529 17.40 -13.27 -26.92
C VAL A 529 18.70 -13.78 -27.55
N LYS A 530 18.74 -13.97 -28.87
CA LYS A 530 19.96 -14.37 -29.59
C LYS A 530 21.11 -13.38 -29.41
N GLU A 531 20.81 -12.08 -29.38
CA GLU A 531 21.82 -11.03 -29.16
C GLU A 531 22.47 -11.11 -27.77
N VAL A 532 21.71 -11.38 -26.72
CA VAL A 532 22.26 -11.51 -25.35
C VAL A 532 22.97 -12.84 -25.17
N VAL A 533 22.46 -13.93 -25.75
CA VAL A 533 23.11 -15.26 -25.75
C VAL A 533 24.47 -15.20 -26.43
N ALA A 534 24.60 -14.49 -27.55
CA ALA A 534 25.88 -14.30 -28.23
C ALA A 534 26.94 -13.58 -27.37
N ARG A 535 26.54 -12.98 -26.24
CA ARG A 535 27.41 -12.32 -25.25
C ARG A 535 27.56 -13.10 -23.95
N GLY A 536 27.04 -14.32 -23.91
CA GLY A 536 27.19 -15.23 -22.78
C GLY A 536 26.01 -15.24 -21.80
N ALA A 537 24.90 -14.56 -22.08
CA ALA A 537 23.72 -14.65 -21.23
C ALA A 537 23.17 -16.08 -21.15
N TYR A 538 22.55 -16.39 -20.02
CA TYR A 538 21.80 -17.62 -19.79
C TYR A 538 20.30 -17.31 -19.86
N PRO A 539 19.64 -17.59 -21.01
CA PRO A 539 18.27 -17.15 -21.23
C PRO A 539 17.25 -18.10 -20.62
N CYS A 540 16.20 -17.53 -20.03
CA CYS A 540 14.97 -18.20 -19.63
C CYS A 540 13.84 -17.58 -20.45
N VAL A 541 13.40 -18.26 -21.51
CA VAL A 541 12.31 -17.77 -22.34
C VAL A 541 10.98 -18.32 -21.84
N ILE A 542 10.03 -17.40 -21.59
CA ILE A 542 8.65 -17.70 -21.23
C ILE A 542 7.77 -17.20 -22.39
N SER A 543 7.09 -18.12 -23.04
CA SER A 543 6.29 -17.81 -24.24
C SER A 543 4.82 -18.19 -24.07
N MET A 544 3.95 -17.58 -24.87
CA MET A 544 2.55 -17.95 -24.98
C MET A 544 2.38 -19.16 -25.90
N LYS A 545 1.49 -20.08 -25.55
CA LYS A 545 1.12 -21.21 -26.39
C LYS A 545 0.69 -20.76 -27.79
N GLY A 546 1.35 -21.31 -28.80
CA GLY A 546 1.23 -20.93 -30.21
C GLY A 546 2.36 -20.02 -30.70
N LEU A 547 3.25 -19.55 -29.79
CA LEU A 547 4.45 -18.74 -30.10
C LEU A 547 5.73 -19.43 -29.63
N GLU A 548 5.63 -20.65 -29.08
CA GLU A 548 6.73 -21.40 -28.50
C GLU A 548 7.76 -21.87 -29.54
N GLU A 549 9.02 -21.94 -29.12
CA GLU A 549 10.14 -22.63 -29.78
C GLU A 549 10.63 -23.78 -28.88
N ASP A 550 11.36 -24.74 -29.45
CA ASP A 550 11.77 -25.98 -28.76
C ASP A 550 12.64 -25.76 -27.51
N ASP A 551 13.31 -24.62 -27.41
CA ASP A 551 14.20 -24.24 -26.30
C ASP A 551 13.54 -23.30 -25.28
N ASP A 552 12.24 -23.04 -25.39
CA ASP A 552 11.52 -22.25 -24.43
C ASP A 552 11.41 -22.98 -23.08
N ARG A 553 11.69 -22.26 -22.02
CA ARG A 553 11.74 -22.84 -20.67
C ARG A 553 10.35 -23.03 -20.06
N PHE A 554 9.39 -22.17 -20.41
CA PHE A 554 8.03 -22.24 -19.89
C PHE A 554 7.01 -21.72 -20.91
N ILE A 555 5.86 -22.42 -20.99
CA ILE A 555 4.80 -22.08 -21.94
C ILE A 555 3.54 -21.71 -21.19
N LEU A 556 3.10 -20.47 -21.39
CA LEU A 556 1.86 -19.92 -20.82
C LEU A 556 0.62 -20.45 -21.55
N PRO A 557 -0.50 -20.68 -20.86
CA PRO A 557 -1.80 -20.94 -21.50
C PRO A 557 -2.17 -19.80 -22.44
N LYS A 558 -2.78 -20.15 -23.60
CA LYS A 558 -3.22 -19.13 -24.55
C LYS A 558 -4.43 -18.37 -23.99
N VAL A 559 -4.35 -17.05 -23.99
CA VAL A 559 -5.43 -16.11 -23.66
C VAL A 559 -5.49 -15.00 -24.72
N HIS A 560 -6.46 -14.09 -24.60
CA HIS A 560 -6.55 -12.94 -25.50
C HIS A 560 -5.29 -12.08 -25.41
N GLU A 561 -4.71 -11.67 -26.56
CA GLU A 561 -3.39 -11.01 -26.63
C GLU A 561 -3.28 -9.72 -25.80
N ASP A 562 -4.36 -8.92 -25.69
CA ASP A 562 -4.38 -7.68 -24.94
C ASP A 562 -4.39 -7.90 -23.42
N LEU A 563 -4.77 -9.09 -22.97
CA LEU A 563 -4.94 -9.44 -21.57
C LEU A 563 -3.86 -10.40 -21.05
N THR A 564 -2.85 -10.69 -21.88
CA THR A 564 -1.71 -11.55 -21.49
C THR A 564 -0.97 -11.10 -20.24
N PRO A 565 -0.88 -9.79 -19.88
CA PRO A 565 -0.26 -9.36 -18.64
C PRO A 565 -0.84 -10.02 -17.38
N LEU A 566 -2.14 -10.32 -17.39
CA LEU A 566 -2.82 -10.96 -16.27
C LEU A 566 -2.31 -12.38 -15.97
N VAL A 567 -1.92 -13.12 -16.99
CA VAL A 567 -1.36 -14.48 -16.84
C VAL A 567 0.16 -14.49 -16.78
N ALA A 568 0.82 -13.62 -17.54
CA ALA A 568 2.27 -13.61 -17.66
C ALA A 568 2.99 -13.16 -16.38
N VAL A 569 2.32 -12.39 -15.51
CA VAL A 569 2.90 -11.95 -14.23
C VAL A 569 2.96 -13.08 -13.20
N ILE A 570 2.09 -14.10 -13.27
CA ILE A 570 2.04 -15.20 -12.29
C ILE A 570 3.38 -15.94 -12.17
N PRO A 571 3.98 -16.46 -13.26
CA PRO A 571 5.31 -17.08 -13.16
C PRO A 571 6.37 -16.09 -12.67
N MET A 572 6.32 -14.81 -13.04
CA MET A 572 7.28 -13.81 -12.55
C MET A 572 7.22 -13.65 -11.02
N GLN A 573 6.01 -13.61 -10.45
CA GLN A 573 5.79 -13.53 -9.01
C GLN A 573 6.27 -14.81 -8.29
N LEU A 574 5.96 -15.99 -8.82
CA LEU A 574 6.38 -17.28 -8.24
C LEU A 574 7.90 -17.48 -8.32
N ILE A 575 8.53 -17.15 -9.45
CA ILE A 575 9.99 -17.21 -9.61
C ILE A 575 10.68 -16.29 -8.60
N ALA A 576 10.18 -15.07 -8.43
CA ALA A 576 10.72 -14.14 -7.44
C ALA A 576 10.55 -14.66 -6.01
N TYR A 577 9.37 -15.22 -5.68
CA TYR A 577 9.08 -15.85 -4.40
C TYR A 577 10.07 -16.98 -4.06
N TYR A 578 10.27 -17.93 -4.97
CA TYR A 578 11.19 -19.04 -4.74
C TYR A 578 12.66 -18.61 -4.72
N ALA A 579 13.05 -17.66 -5.56
CA ALA A 579 14.38 -17.07 -5.51
C ALA A 579 14.69 -16.45 -4.14
N ALA A 580 13.70 -15.77 -3.54
CA ALA A 580 13.81 -15.20 -2.20
C ALA A 580 13.93 -16.30 -1.12
N LEU A 581 13.13 -17.36 -1.20
CA LEU A 581 13.21 -18.49 -0.27
C LEU A 581 14.57 -19.19 -0.32
N HIS A 582 15.11 -19.45 -1.51
CA HIS A 582 16.43 -20.07 -1.67
C HIS A 582 17.57 -19.23 -1.09
N ARG A 583 17.35 -17.92 -0.95
CA ARG A 583 18.30 -16.98 -0.35
C ARG A 583 18.05 -16.76 1.16
N GLY A 584 17.05 -17.44 1.74
CA GLY A 584 16.67 -17.28 3.15
C GLY A 584 16.09 -15.90 3.47
N CYS A 585 15.48 -15.23 2.48
CA CYS A 585 14.86 -13.92 2.65
C CYS A 585 13.42 -14.04 3.18
N ASP A 586 12.97 -13.04 3.96
CA ASP A 586 11.58 -12.92 4.37
C ASP A 586 10.77 -12.33 3.21
N VAL A 587 9.88 -13.14 2.63
CA VAL A 587 9.09 -12.76 1.43
C VAL A 587 7.91 -11.87 1.78
N ASP A 588 7.39 -11.95 3.01
CA ASP A 588 6.24 -11.14 3.45
C ASP A 588 6.66 -9.75 3.92
N LYS A 589 7.84 -9.67 4.57
CA LYS A 589 8.37 -8.45 5.19
C LYS A 589 9.84 -8.23 4.78
N PRO A 590 10.09 -7.91 3.50
CA PRO A 590 11.45 -7.66 3.02
C PRO A 590 12.04 -6.40 3.66
N ARG A 591 13.35 -6.43 3.91
CA ARG A 591 14.06 -5.31 4.55
C ARG A 591 13.87 -3.99 3.79
N ASN A 592 13.82 -2.88 4.53
CA ASN A 592 13.76 -1.51 4.00
C ASN A 592 12.52 -1.21 3.13
N LEU A 593 11.47 -2.01 3.22
CA LEU A 593 10.22 -1.79 2.49
C LEU A 593 9.01 -1.78 3.44
N ALA A 594 8.05 -0.95 3.12
CA ALA A 594 6.75 -0.92 3.75
C ALA A 594 5.65 -1.12 2.71
N LYS A 595 4.51 -1.72 3.11
CA LYS A 595 3.40 -2.02 2.18
C LYS A 595 2.84 -0.78 1.51
N SER A 596 2.81 0.35 2.21
CA SER A 596 2.27 1.60 1.70
C SER A 596 3.07 2.78 2.26
N VAL A 597 3.41 3.75 1.41
CA VAL A 597 4.18 4.95 1.77
C VAL A 597 3.18 6.10 1.95
N THR A 598 2.96 6.54 3.20
CA THR A 598 1.99 7.59 3.55
C THR A 598 2.63 8.88 4.04
N VAL A 599 3.95 8.97 3.95
CA VAL A 599 4.72 10.18 4.25
C VAL A 599 5.69 10.43 3.10
N GLU A 600 5.89 11.69 2.75
CA GLU A 600 6.92 12.13 1.80
C GLU A 600 8.30 12.12 2.43
#